data_63b336563966023295e2e1e413fb4bca
#
_entry.id   63b336563966023295e2e1e413fb4bca
#
_cell.length_a   1.000
_cell.length_b   1.000
_cell.length_c   1.000
_cell.angle_alpha   90.00
_cell.angle_beta   90.00
_cell.angle_gamma   90.00
#
_symmetry.space_group_name_H-M   'P 1'
#
loop_
_entity.id
_entity.type
_entity.pdbx_description
1 polymer ?
#
loop_
_entity_poly.entity_id
_entity_poly.type
_entity_poly.pdbx_seq_one_letter_code
_entity_poly.pdbx_strand_id
1 'polypeptide(L)'
;RTGGGGCFCPANALARRLVDHLSGTTDLLIMDMEAGVEHLGRGTTRTVEALLVVTEPTVKSVDAAGQIARLARDLGITRIYGVVNKVRDNAGEPFLSRLSTLGVTPLGILPFDPAVQDAEEKGIPILDLPGGEGIRAGIERIATALEERLGPFPKQAGKEGT
;
A
#
# COMPACT_ATOMS: atom_id res chain seq x y z
N ARG A 1 18.29 27.83 -3.11
CA ARG A 1 17.81 27.40 -4.46
C ARG A 1 16.65 26.46 -4.24
N THR A 2 15.45 26.99 -4.37
CA THR A 2 14.17 26.26 -4.31
C THR A 2 14.04 25.42 -5.57
N GLY A 3 14.29 24.13 -5.48
CA GLY A 3 13.99 23.13 -6.52
C GLY A 3 12.50 22.81 -6.50
N GLY A 4 11.71 23.57 -7.24
CA GLY A 4 10.26 23.38 -7.35
C GLY A 4 9.81 23.38 -8.81
N GLY A 5 10.57 22.73 -9.70
CA GLY A 5 10.15 22.47 -11.07
C GLY A 5 9.52 21.10 -11.17
N GLY A 6 8.26 20.96 -10.75
CA GLY A 6 7.49 19.75 -10.99
C GLY A 6 7.39 19.49 -12.48
N CYS A 7 7.91 18.37 -12.95
CA CYS A 7 7.68 17.91 -14.31
C CYS A 7 6.18 17.70 -14.49
N PHE A 8 5.50 18.62 -15.16
CA PHE A 8 4.10 18.50 -15.55
C PHE A 8 3.99 17.44 -16.65
N CYS A 9 4.15 16.20 -16.28
CA CYS A 9 3.91 15.11 -17.21
C CYS A 9 2.38 15.04 -17.47
N PRO A 10 1.92 15.09 -18.73
CA PRO A 10 0.51 14.98 -19.08
C PRO A 10 -0.17 13.75 -18.46
N ALA A 11 0.59 12.66 -18.30
CA ALA A 11 0.12 11.44 -17.65
C ALA A 11 -0.27 11.67 -16.18
N ASN A 12 0.50 12.47 -15.43
CA ASN A 12 0.16 12.80 -14.03
C ASN A 12 -1.09 13.67 -13.92
N ALA A 13 -1.32 14.56 -14.89
CA ALA A 13 -2.53 15.37 -14.94
C ALA A 13 -3.77 14.54 -15.25
N LEU A 14 -3.64 13.54 -16.14
CA LEU A 14 -4.71 12.60 -16.45
C LEU A 14 -5.02 11.68 -15.25
N ALA A 15 -3.98 11.14 -14.61
CA ALA A 15 -4.14 10.32 -13.41
C ALA A 15 -4.88 11.08 -12.30
N ARG A 16 -4.55 12.36 -12.06
CA ARG A 16 -5.25 13.19 -11.07
C ARG A 16 -6.73 13.35 -11.41
N ARG A 17 -7.06 13.70 -12.65
CA ARG A 17 -8.47 13.85 -13.09
C ARG A 17 -9.23 12.55 -12.95
N LEU A 18 -8.59 11.41 -13.23
CA LEU A 18 -9.19 10.09 -13.06
C LEU A 18 -9.46 9.79 -11.59
N VAL A 19 -8.50 10.07 -10.69
CA VAL A 19 -8.67 9.93 -9.24
C VAL A 19 -9.78 10.82 -8.72
N ASP A 20 -9.79 12.10 -9.10
CA ASP A 20 -10.83 13.05 -8.69
C ASP A 20 -12.24 12.62 -9.18
N HIS A 21 -12.31 12.06 -10.38
CA HIS A 21 -13.58 11.55 -10.93
C HIS A 21 -14.04 10.27 -10.23
N LEU A 22 -13.12 9.32 -10.01
CA LEU A 22 -13.42 8.04 -9.38
C LEU A 22 -13.73 8.19 -7.88
N SER A 23 -13.07 9.11 -7.17
CA SER A 23 -13.32 9.37 -5.74
C SER A 23 -14.78 9.80 -5.46
N GLY A 24 -15.49 10.35 -6.44
CA GLY A 24 -16.89 10.74 -6.30
C GLY A 24 -17.89 9.63 -6.66
N THR A 25 -17.43 8.51 -7.25
CA THR A 25 -18.29 7.46 -7.81
C THR A 25 -17.95 6.06 -7.32
N THR A 26 -16.87 5.91 -6.55
CA THR A 26 -16.35 4.61 -6.10
C THR A 26 -16.26 4.59 -4.58
N ASP A 27 -16.73 3.53 -3.96
CA ASP A 27 -16.70 3.34 -2.50
C ASP A 27 -15.28 3.12 -1.97
N LEU A 28 -14.39 2.51 -2.77
CA LEU A 28 -12.99 2.28 -2.45
C LEU A 28 -12.13 2.41 -3.70
N LEU A 29 -11.11 3.23 -3.64
CA LEU A 29 -10.09 3.38 -4.69
C LEU A 29 -8.73 2.98 -4.13
N ILE A 30 -8.13 1.95 -4.71
CA ILE A 30 -6.76 1.53 -4.41
C ILE A 30 -5.87 1.95 -5.58
N MET A 31 -4.85 2.75 -5.29
CA MET A 31 -3.88 3.18 -6.28
C MET A 31 -2.56 2.46 -6.03
N ASP A 32 -2.17 1.57 -6.94
CA ASP A 32 -0.84 0.96 -6.96
C ASP A 32 0.17 1.95 -7.53
N MET A 33 1.19 2.26 -6.75
CA MET A 33 2.18 3.29 -7.09
C MET A 33 3.59 2.71 -7.02
N GLU A 34 4.42 3.15 -7.95
CA GLU A 34 5.87 2.95 -7.80
C GLU A 34 6.39 3.59 -6.49
N ALA A 35 7.51 3.09 -5.98
CA ALA A 35 8.07 3.55 -4.72
C ALA A 35 8.34 5.06 -4.75
N GLY A 36 7.67 5.79 -3.86
CA GLY A 36 7.82 7.23 -3.69
C GLY A 36 6.49 8.00 -3.77
N VAL A 37 6.46 9.15 -3.14
CA VAL A 37 5.29 10.05 -3.12
C VAL A 37 5.40 11.18 -4.16
N GLU A 38 6.38 11.14 -5.02
CA GLU A 38 6.69 12.21 -5.99
C GLU A 38 5.56 12.42 -7.00
N HIS A 39 4.80 11.37 -7.29
CA HIS A 39 3.63 11.42 -8.17
C HIS A 39 2.39 11.98 -7.48
N LEU A 40 2.38 12.00 -6.13
CA LEU A 40 1.35 12.66 -5.33
C LEU A 40 1.66 14.17 -5.28
N GLY A 41 1.30 14.92 -6.30
CA GLY A 41 1.40 16.37 -6.24
C GLY A 41 0.38 16.96 -5.26
N ARG A 42 0.61 18.20 -4.78
CA ARG A 42 -0.22 18.92 -3.79
C ARG A 42 -1.73 18.95 -4.05
N GLY A 43 -2.19 18.60 -5.25
CA GLY A 43 -3.61 18.53 -5.60
C GLY A 43 -4.23 17.15 -5.42
N THR A 44 -3.44 16.06 -5.50
CA THR A 44 -3.94 14.68 -5.40
C THR A 44 -4.11 14.23 -3.93
N THR A 45 -3.40 14.89 -3.01
CA THR A 45 -3.39 14.53 -1.58
C THR A 45 -4.69 14.84 -0.85
N ARG A 46 -5.56 15.67 -1.40
CA ARG A 46 -6.86 15.97 -0.80
C ARG A 46 -7.84 14.81 -0.85
N THR A 47 -7.59 13.83 -1.71
CA THR A 47 -8.46 12.67 -1.94
C THR A 47 -7.85 11.36 -1.41
N VAL A 48 -6.57 11.36 -1.00
CA VAL A 48 -5.92 10.17 -0.43
C VAL A 48 -6.15 10.14 1.08
N GLU A 49 -6.96 9.20 1.54
CA GLU A 49 -7.26 9.04 2.97
C GLU A 49 -6.15 8.36 3.75
N ALA A 50 -5.44 7.43 3.12
CA ALA A 50 -4.36 6.66 3.74
C ALA A 50 -3.28 6.26 2.74
N LEU A 51 -2.06 6.12 3.22
CA LEU A 51 -0.93 5.56 2.51
C LEU A 51 -0.53 4.22 3.15
N LEU A 52 -0.47 3.17 2.35
CA LEU A 52 0.08 1.89 2.75
C LEU A 52 1.49 1.74 2.17
N VAL A 53 2.49 1.67 3.03
CA VAL A 53 3.89 1.48 2.63
C VAL A 53 4.27 0.01 2.83
N VAL A 54 4.65 -0.65 1.75
CA VAL A 54 5.12 -2.04 1.78
C VAL A 54 6.64 -2.06 1.74
N THR A 55 7.25 -2.73 2.71
CA THR A 55 8.71 -2.82 2.86
C THR A 55 9.18 -4.27 2.86
N GLU A 56 10.43 -4.50 2.55
CA GLU A 56 11.11 -5.76 2.81
C GLU A 56 11.82 -5.74 4.18
N PRO A 57 12.15 -6.89 4.78
CA PRO A 57 12.79 -6.98 6.10
C PRO A 57 14.27 -6.61 6.03
N THR A 58 14.56 -5.41 5.59
CA THR A 58 15.90 -4.82 5.56
C THR A 58 15.90 -3.42 6.14
N VAL A 59 16.99 -3.04 6.81
CA VAL A 59 17.14 -1.70 7.39
C VAL A 59 16.95 -0.62 6.32
N LYS A 60 17.54 -0.82 5.15
CA LYS A 60 17.46 0.13 4.03
C LYS A 60 16.02 0.34 3.55
N SER A 61 15.25 -0.74 3.41
CA SER A 61 13.86 -0.65 2.97
C SER A 61 12.98 0.06 3.99
N VAL A 62 13.16 -0.24 5.28
CA VAL A 62 12.40 0.40 6.36
C VAL A 62 12.79 1.87 6.52
N ASP A 63 14.06 2.23 6.36
CA ASP A 63 14.50 3.64 6.39
C ASP A 63 13.91 4.43 5.20
N ALA A 64 13.82 3.82 4.03
CA ALA A 64 13.14 4.41 2.88
C ALA A 64 11.63 4.65 3.18
N ALA A 65 10.96 3.71 3.85
CA ALA A 65 9.59 3.90 4.30
C ALA A 65 9.44 5.12 5.23
N GLY A 66 10.39 5.31 6.14
CA GLY A 66 10.43 6.50 6.99
C GLY A 66 10.60 7.82 6.22
N GLN A 67 11.35 7.81 5.12
CA GLN A 67 11.47 8.97 4.23
C GLN A 67 10.16 9.23 3.49
N ILE A 68 9.54 8.20 2.95
CA ILE A 68 8.23 8.26 2.29
C ILE A 68 7.18 8.81 3.25
N ALA A 69 7.16 8.32 4.50
CA ALA A 69 6.22 8.78 5.51
C ALA A 69 6.39 10.29 5.85
N ARG A 70 7.61 10.79 5.90
CA ARG A 70 7.86 12.23 6.08
C ARG A 70 7.32 13.04 4.92
N LEU A 71 7.65 12.65 3.67
CA LEU A 71 7.17 13.33 2.47
C LEU A 71 5.65 13.30 2.37
N ALA A 72 5.02 12.18 2.72
CA ALA A 72 3.56 12.04 2.73
C ALA A 72 2.91 13.01 3.72
N ARG A 73 3.49 13.20 4.92
CA ARG A 73 3.00 14.20 5.90
C ARG A 73 3.14 15.62 5.39
N ASP A 74 4.25 15.95 4.73
CA ASP A 74 4.45 17.27 4.11
C ASP A 74 3.39 17.58 3.04
N LEU A 75 2.82 16.53 2.45
CA LEU A 75 1.71 16.59 1.50
C LEU A 75 0.33 16.55 2.17
N GLY A 76 0.25 16.39 3.49
CA GLY A 76 -0.99 16.37 4.26
C GLY A 76 -1.58 14.98 4.50
N ILE A 77 -0.91 13.90 4.10
CA ILE A 77 -1.36 12.53 4.39
C ILE A 77 -0.91 12.17 5.81
N THR A 78 -1.85 12.01 6.72
CA THR A 78 -1.56 11.74 8.14
C THR A 78 -1.72 10.27 8.52
N ARG A 79 -2.55 9.52 7.80
CA ARG A 79 -2.77 8.08 8.03
C ARG A 79 -1.78 7.28 7.19
N ILE A 80 -0.68 6.86 7.83
CA ILE A 80 0.41 6.14 7.15
C ILE A 80 0.61 4.80 7.84
N TYR A 81 0.37 3.75 7.09
CA TYR A 81 0.44 2.37 7.54
C TYR A 81 1.60 1.63 6.87
N GLY A 82 2.10 0.58 7.54
CA GLY A 82 3.23 -0.19 7.04
C GLY A 82 3.04 -1.68 7.14
N VAL A 83 3.51 -2.38 6.12
CA VAL A 83 3.58 -3.85 6.06
C VAL A 83 5.01 -4.26 5.77
N VAL A 84 5.50 -5.27 6.49
CA VAL A 84 6.79 -5.90 6.19
C VAL A 84 6.52 -7.17 5.39
N ASN A 85 6.90 -7.16 4.12
CA ASN A 85 6.67 -8.26 3.17
C ASN A 85 7.91 -9.14 3.00
N LYS A 86 7.72 -10.33 2.48
CA LYS A 86 8.79 -11.33 2.20
C LYS A 86 9.61 -11.71 3.44
N VAL A 87 8.96 -11.78 4.60
CA VAL A 87 9.64 -12.15 5.85
C VAL A 87 9.93 -13.64 5.88
N ARG A 88 11.16 -14.02 6.19
CA ARG A 88 11.60 -15.38 6.44
C ARG A 88 11.84 -15.57 7.95
N ASP A 89 11.64 -16.78 8.44
CA ASP A 89 12.06 -17.22 9.77
C ASP A 89 11.56 -16.33 10.94
N ASN A 90 10.35 -15.79 10.84
CA ASN A 90 9.73 -14.91 11.84
C ASN A 90 10.56 -13.65 12.19
N ALA A 91 11.50 -13.25 11.34
CA ALA A 91 12.41 -12.13 11.57
C ALA A 91 11.76 -10.74 11.31
N GLY A 92 10.43 -10.65 11.25
CA GLY A 92 9.73 -9.41 10.87
C GLY A 92 9.51 -8.41 11.99
N GLU A 93 9.39 -8.86 13.26
CA GLU A 93 9.03 -8.03 14.41
C GLU A 93 9.97 -6.82 14.66
N PRO A 94 11.31 -6.95 14.55
CA PRO A 94 12.19 -5.80 14.70
C PRO A 94 11.94 -4.70 13.67
N PHE A 95 11.53 -5.09 12.45
CA PHE A 95 11.23 -4.15 11.37
C PHE A 95 9.88 -3.47 11.57
N LEU A 96 8.85 -4.16 12.10
CA LEU A 96 7.60 -3.52 12.51
C LEU A 96 7.85 -2.49 13.62
N SER A 97 8.64 -2.84 14.63
CA SER A 97 9.01 -1.93 15.70
C SER A 97 9.73 -0.71 15.16
N ARG A 98 10.66 -0.89 14.21
CA ARG A 98 11.37 0.21 13.57
C ARG A 98 10.42 1.10 12.74
N LEU A 99 9.45 0.55 12.01
CA LEU A 99 8.42 1.34 11.32
C LEU A 99 7.68 2.26 12.28
N SER A 100 7.29 1.75 13.47
CA SER A 100 6.64 2.56 14.51
C SER A 100 7.49 3.76 14.92
N THR A 101 8.81 3.57 15.13
CA THR A 101 9.71 4.67 15.51
C THR A 101 9.87 5.72 14.41
N LEU A 102 9.62 5.35 13.16
CA LEU A 102 9.64 6.24 12.01
C LEU A 102 8.28 6.91 11.75
N GLY A 103 7.29 6.65 12.63
CA GLY A 103 5.96 7.20 12.57
C GLY A 103 5.08 6.55 11.50
N VAL A 104 5.37 5.34 11.10
CA VAL A 104 4.53 4.49 10.26
C VAL A 104 3.80 3.50 11.16
N THR A 105 2.48 3.49 11.12
CA THR A 105 1.68 2.56 11.94
C THR A 105 1.77 1.15 11.36
N PRO A 106 2.35 0.16 12.07
CA PRO A 106 2.48 -1.18 11.54
C PRO A 106 1.10 -1.87 11.47
N LEU A 107 0.85 -2.58 10.39
CA LEU A 107 -0.34 -3.42 10.23
C LEU A 107 -0.04 -4.90 10.37
N GLY A 108 1.13 -5.35 9.91
CA GLY A 108 1.48 -6.75 9.98
C GLY A 108 2.62 -7.16 9.07
N ILE A 109 2.80 -8.46 9.01
CA ILE A 109 3.87 -9.14 8.29
C ILE A 109 3.25 -10.07 7.25
N LEU A 110 3.83 -10.08 6.05
CA LEU A 110 3.58 -11.10 5.04
C LEU A 110 4.80 -12.01 4.93
N PRO A 111 4.63 -13.32 4.99
CA PRO A 111 5.74 -14.25 4.85
C PRO A 111 6.30 -14.24 3.42
N PHE A 112 7.56 -14.62 3.28
CA PHE A 112 8.05 -15.07 1.99
C PHE A 112 7.38 -16.40 1.66
N ASP A 113 6.67 -16.44 0.54
CA ASP A 113 5.95 -17.63 0.09
C ASP A 113 6.35 -17.95 -1.36
N PRO A 114 6.96 -19.11 -1.64
CA PRO A 114 7.28 -19.54 -3.01
C PRO A 114 6.07 -19.58 -3.94
N ALA A 115 4.87 -19.82 -3.40
CA ALA A 115 3.65 -19.84 -4.17
C ALA A 115 3.38 -18.52 -4.92
N VAL A 116 3.92 -17.39 -4.42
CA VAL A 116 3.83 -16.09 -5.11
C VAL A 116 4.60 -16.12 -6.44
N GLN A 117 5.80 -16.72 -6.46
CA GLN A 117 6.58 -16.86 -7.69
C GLN A 117 5.90 -17.81 -8.67
N ASP A 118 5.38 -18.93 -8.16
CA ASP A 118 4.62 -19.89 -8.98
C ASP A 118 3.38 -19.26 -9.61
N ALA A 119 2.69 -18.39 -8.88
CA ALA A 119 1.53 -17.65 -9.38
C ALA A 119 1.92 -16.71 -10.52
N GLU A 120 3.02 -15.96 -10.34
CA GLU A 120 3.54 -15.03 -11.35
C GLU A 120 3.95 -15.76 -12.63
N GLU A 121 4.70 -16.88 -12.52
CA GLU A 121 5.11 -17.70 -13.67
C GLU A 121 3.93 -18.30 -14.43
N LYS A 122 2.85 -18.65 -13.72
CA LYS A 122 1.63 -19.22 -14.31
C LYS A 122 0.63 -18.17 -14.77
N GLY A 123 0.85 -16.88 -14.47
CA GLY A 123 -0.10 -15.80 -14.75
C GLY A 123 -1.43 -15.96 -14.02
N ILE A 124 -1.40 -16.57 -12.82
CA ILE A 124 -2.59 -16.84 -11.99
C ILE A 124 -2.58 -15.87 -10.80
N PRO A 125 -3.72 -15.25 -10.44
CA PRO A 125 -3.80 -14.45 -9.22
C PRO A 125 -3.42 -15.28 -7.99
N ILE A 126 -2.59 -14.73 -7.09
CA ILE A 126 -2.13 -15.44 -5.90
C ILE A 126 -3.28 -15.93 -5.01
N LEU A 127 -4.41 -15.24 -5.03
CA LEU A 127 -5.59 -15.61 -4.27
C LEU A 127 -6.29 -16.86 -4.81
N ASP A 128 -6.07 -17.21 -6.08
CA ASP A 128 -6.65 -18.36 -6.76
C ASP A 128 -5.70 -19.56 -6.82
N LEU A 129 -4.43 -19.37 -6.39
CA LEU A 129 -3.44 -20.44 -6.45
C LEU A 129 -3.62 -21.42 -5.27
N PRO A 130 -3.74 -22.74 -5.54
CA PRO A 130 -3.65 -23.76 -4.50
C PRO A 130 -2.27 -23.70 -3.79
N GLY A 131 -2.24 -23.76 -2.47
CA GLY A 131 -1.00 -23.67 -1.69
C GLY A 131 -0.64 -22.24 -1.22
N GLY A 132 -1.39 -21.22 -1.65
CA GLY A 132 -1.18 -19.82 -1.23
C GLY A 132 -1.92 -19.43 0.07
N GLU A 133 -2.31 -20.41 0.90
CA GLU A 133 -3.14 -20.16 2.09
C GLU A 133 -2.43 -19.22 3.09
N GLY A 134 -1.12 -19.36 3.25
CA GLY A 134 -0.33 -18.55 4.19
C GLY A 134 -0.31 -17.08 3.82
N ILE A 135 -0.05 -16.77 2.57
CA ILE A 135 -0.02 -15.40 2.07
C ILE A 135 -1.44 -14.81 2.05
N ARG A 136 -2.45 -15.60 1.66
CA ARG A 136 -3.85 -15.19 1.66
C ARG A 136 -4.32 -14.78 3.06
N ALA A 137 -4.11 -15.64 4.05
CA ALA A 137 -4.42 -15.33 5.44
C ALA A 137 -3.66 -14.10 5.96
N GLY A 138 -2.43 -13.88 5.49
CA GLY A 138 -1.67 -12.67 5.79
C GLY A 138 -2.32 -11.41 5.24
N ILE A 139 -2.74 -11.45 3.98
CA ILE A 139 -3.43 -10.34 3.31
C ILE A 139 -4.77 -10.03 3.99
N GLU A 140 -5.55 -11.06 4.32
CA GLU A 140 -6.84 -10.91 5.03
C GLU A 140 -6.66 -10.24 6.41
N ARG A 141 -5.64 -10.62 7.17
CA ARG A 141 -5.33 -9.96 8.46
C ARG A 141 -4.98 -8.48 8.26
N ILE A 142 -4.21 -8.14 7.23
CA ILE A 142 -3.86 -6.75 6.93
C ILE A 142 -5.10 -5.96 6.50
N ALA A 143 -5.96 -6.54 5.66
CA ALA A 143 -7.21 -5.92 5.24
C ALA A 143 -8.13 -5.64 6.44
N THR A 144 -8.33 -6.62 7.32
CA THR A 144 -9.09 -6.45 8.56
C THR A 144 -8.51 -5.34 9.44
N ALA A 145 -7.18 -5.32 9.62
CA ALA A 145 -6.52 -4.27 10.39
C ALA A 145 -6.65 -2.87 9.76
N LEU A 146 -6.78 -2.77 8.45
CA LEU A 146 -7.08 -1.51 7.76
C LEU A 146 -8.54 -1.10 7.96
N GLU A 147 -9.50 -2.03 7.82
CA GLU A 147 -10.92 -1.76 8.04
C GLU A 147 -11.20 -1.24 9.45
N GLU A 148 -10.56 -1.80 10.47
CA GLU A 148 -10.67 -1.33 11.85
C GLU A 148 -10.24 0.14 12.03
N ARG A 149 -9.36 0.64 11.17
CA ARG A 149 -8.79 1.99 11.24
C ARG A 149 -9.43 3.01 10.30
N LEU A 150 -9.92 2.54 9.17
CA LEU A 150 -10.48 3.40 8.10
C LEU A 150 -12.01 3.35 8.04
N GLY A 151 -12.61 2.34 8.64
CA GLY A 151 -14.01 1.99 8.49
C GLY A 151 -14.21 0.82 7.52
N PRO A 152 -15.42 0.23 7.50
CA PRO A 152 -15.68 -0.96 6.70
C PRO A 152 -15.51 -0.68 5.22
N PHE A 153 -14.81 -1.58 4.55
CA PHE A 153 -14.72 -1.57 3.09
C PHE A 153 -16.04 -2.05 2.48
N PRO A 154 -16.43 -1.53 1.30
CA PRO A 154 -17.63 -1.98 0.63
C PRO A 154 -17.50 -3.48 0.33
N LYS A 155 -18.48 -4.26 0.78
CA LYS A 155 -18.56 -5.67 0.42
C LYS A 155 -18.85 -5.74 -1.06
N GLN A 156 -18.07 -6.52 -1.81
CA GLN A 156 -18.41 -6.82 -3.20
C GLN A 156 -19.84 -7.39 -3.22
N ALA A 157 -20.73 -6.72 -3.92
CA ALA A 157 -22.00 -7.32 -4.28
C ALA A 157 -21.67 -8.61 -5.04
N GLY A 158 -21.99 -9.75 -4.44
CA GLY A 158 -21.73 -11.04 -5.06
C GLY A 158 -22.25 -11.00 -6.50
N LYS A 159 -21.41 -11.37 -7.46
CA LYS A 159 -21.90 -11.72 -8.78
C LYS A 159 -22.78 -12.95 -8.59
N GLU A 160 -24.08 -12.70 -8.31
CA GLU A 160 -25.07 -13.75 -8.51
C GLU A 160 -25.02 -14.12 -9.99
N GLY A 161 -24.66 -15.36 -10.23
CA GLY A 161 -24.52 -15.91 -11.57
C GLY A 161 -25.81 -15.79 -12.36
N THR A 162 -25.68 -15.34 -13.57
CA THR A 162 -26.58 -15.63 -14.70
C THR A 162 -25.84 -16.50 -15.69
#